data_ba904f4c1f3d3155a1c96d620f319e2f
#
_entry.id   ba904f4c1f3d3155a1c96d620f319e2f
#
_cell.length_a   1.000
_cell.length_b   1.000
_cell.length_c   1.000
_cell.angle_alpha   90.00
_cell.angle_beta   90.00
_cell.angle_gamma   90.00
#
_symmetry.space_group_name_H-M   'P 1'
#
loop_
_entity.id
_entity.type
_entity.pdbx_description
1 polymer ?
#
loop_
_entity_poly.entity_id
_entity_poly.type
_entity_poly.pdbx_seq_one_letter_code
_entity_poly.pdbx_strand_id
1 'polypeptide(L)'
;MISSSAREDIVQWRVPVAIRIGYGPIELVQGPAEACRYLADRWPFLGGTYHDLAESGCRAAMSRRASVEEARSVFISAAQEACLLD
;
A
#
# COMPACT_ATOMS: atom_id res chain seq x y z
N MET A 1 13.51 1.22 25.68
CA MET A 1 13.36 1.29 25.16
C MET A 1 13.35 0.95 24.11
N ILE A 2 13.19 0.75 24.02
CA ILE A 2 13.26 0.57 23.16
C ILE A 2 12.74 0.16 22.24
N SER A 3 12.34 -0.17 22.29
CA SER A 3 11.66 -0.59 21.29
C SER A 3 11.29 0.28 20.25
N SER A 4 11.62 1.29 20.34
CA SER A 4 11.38 2.24 19.36
C SER A 4 12.05 1.90 18.06
N SER A 5 13.05 1.05 18.08
CA SER A 5 13.68 0.69 16.84
C SER A 5 12.70 -0.01 15.91
N ALA A 6 11.76 -0.74 16.44
CA ALA A 6 10.77 -1.36 15.58
C ALA A 6 9.97 -0.32 14.84
N ARG A 7 9.62 0.77 15.52
CA ARG A 7 8.87 1.80 14.85
C ARG A 7 9.67 2.53 13.80
N GLU A 8 10.97 2.59 13.99
CA GLU A 8 11.81 3.25 13.00
C GLU A 8 11.81 2.52 11.68
N ASP A 9 11.52 1.23 11.73
CA ASP A 9 11.47 0.46 10.49
C ASP A 9 10.11 0.56 9.83
N ILE A 10 9.13 1.15 10.49
CA ILE A 10 7.81 1.31 9.92
C ILE A 10 7.79 2.55 9.08
N VAL A 11 7.64 2.34 7.78
CA VAL A 11 7.56 3.43 6.83
C VAL A 11 6.10 3.70 6.56
N GLN A 12 5.66 4.92 6.81
CA GLN A 12 4.26 5.28 6.64
C GLN A 12 4.13 6.47 5.71
N TRP A 13 2.99 6.53 5.04
CA TRP A 13 2.66 7.67 4.21
C TRP A 13 2.18 8.81 5.09
N ARG A 14 2.33 10.04 4.59
CA ARG A 14 1.86 11.20 5.32
C ARG A 14 0.35 11.19 5.43
N VAL A 15 -0.31 10.73 4.37
CA VAL A 15 -1.76 10.65 4.34
C VAL A 15 -2.13 9.22 3.94
N PRO A 16 -2.92 8.53 4.75
CA PRO A 16 -3.33 7.17 4.39
C PRO A 16 -4.17 7.16 3.12
N VAL A 17 -4.25 6.00 2.50
CA VAL A 17 -5.11 5.80 1.34
C VAL A 17 -6.35 5.06 1.79
N ALA A 18 -7.51 5.65 1.54
CA ALA A 18 -8.78 5.04 1.92
C ALA A 18 -9.27 4.14 0.80
N ILE A 19 -9.54 2.88 1.14
CA ILE A 19 -10.09 1.93 0.17
C ILE A 19 -11.27 1.22 0.78
N ARG A 20 -12.06 0.61 -0.09
CA ARG A 20 -13.19 -0.20 0.34
C ARG A 20 -13.20 -1.45 -0.53
N ILE A 21 -13.17 -2.61 0.09
CA ILE A 21 -13.17 -3.88 -0.62
C ILE A 21 -14.59 -4.43 -0.57
N GLY A 22 -15.22 -4.53 -1.74
CA GLY A 22 -16.57 -5.02 -1.83
C GLY A 22 -17.54 -4.11 -1.07
N TYR A 23 -18.35 -4.71 -0.25
CA TYR A 23 -19.32 -3.97 0.56
C TYR A 23 -18.83 -3.76 1.99
N GLY A 24 -17.55 -3.97 2.21
CA GLY A 24 -17.00 -3.83 3.54
C GLY A 24 -16.83 -2.38 3.96
N PRO A 25 -16.26 -2.17 5.15
CA PRO A 25 -16.02 -0.81 5.63
C PRO A 25 -14.86 -0.17 4.89
N ILE A 26 -14.77 1.15 5.01
CA ILE A 26 -13.61 1.88 4.51
C ILE A 26 -12.42 1.50 5.37
N GLU A 27 -11.31 1.18 4.74
CA GLU A 27 -10.08 0.83 5.44
C GLU A 27 -8.99 1.80 5.02
N LEU A 28 -8.18 2.20 5.98
CA LEU A 28 -7.09 3.14 5.71
C LEU A 28 -5.78 2.37 5.63
N VAL A 29 -5.13 2.51 4.49
CA VAL A 29 -3.83 1.88 4.28
C VAL A 29 -2.77 2.92 4.61
N GLN A 30 -1.96 2.62 5.61
CA GLN A 30 -1.08 3.60 6.22
C GLN A 30 0.28 3.73 5.58
N GLY A 31 0.71 2.72 4.85
CA GLY A 31 2.03 2.77 4.24
C GLY A 31 2.32 1.55 3.41
N PRO A 32 3.56 1.47 2.88
CA PRO A 32 3.92 0.41 1.94
C PRO A 32 3.78 -1.00 2.50
N ALA A 33 4.08 -1.20 3.78
CA ALA A 33 3.99 -2.54 4.35
C ALA A 33 2.55 -3.04 4.34
N GLU A 34 1.62 -2.20 4.78
CA GLU A 34 0.21 -2.56 4.74
C GLU A 34 -0.26 -2.73 3.31
N ALA A 35 0.19 -1.84 2.42
CA ALA A 35 -0.19 -1.92 1.03
C ALA A 35 0.22 -3.25 0.41
N CYS A 36 1.42 -3.72 0.72
CA CYS A 36 1.87 -5.01 0.23
C CYS A 36 0.95 -6.13 0.69
N ARG A 37 0.52 -6.09 1.94
CA ARG A 37 -0.36 -7.12 2.45
C ARG A 37 -1.72 -7.09 1.76
N TYR A 38 -2.27 -5.89 1.55
CA TYR A 38 -3.53 -5.78 0.83
C TYR A 38 -3.40 -6.32 -0.59
N LEU A 39 -2.32 -5.96 -1.27
CA LEU A 39 -2.11 -6.37 -2.65
C LEU A 39 -1.92 -7.88 -2.76
N ALA A 40 -1.27 -8.49 -1.78
CA ALA A 40 -0.99 -9.91 -1.82
C ALA A 40 -2.18 -10.76 -1.39
N ASP A 41 -2.88 -10.32 -0.33
CA ASP A 41 -3.83 -11.19 0.34
C ASP A 41 -5.29 -10.78 0.16
N ARG A 42 -5.55 -9.51 -0.08
CA ARG A 42 -6.92 -9.00 -0.05
C ARG A 42 -7.37 -8.35 -1.34
N TRP A 43 -6.51 -8.30 -2.33
CA TRP A 43 -6.87 -7.64 -3.58
C TRP A 43 -7.83 -8.52 -4.36
N PRO A 44 -9.01 -8.02 -4.75
CA PRO A 44 -10.01 -8.85 -5.42
C PRO A 44 -9.68 -9.12 -6.87
N PHE A 45 -8.73 -8.41 -7.42
CA PHE A 45 -8.40 -8.51 -8.84
C PHE A 45 -6.89 -8.64 -8.97
N LEU A 46 -6.44 -9.81 -9.39
CA LEU A 46 -5.02 -10.09 -9.54
C LEU A 46 -4.59 -9.86 -10.97
N GLY A 47 -3.32 -9.51 -11.13
CA GLY A 47 -2.73 -9.45 -12.46
C GLY A 47 -2.93 -8.14 -13.19
N GLY A 48 -3.46 -7.12 -12.55
CA GLY A 48 -3.54 -5.81 -13.17
C GLY A 48 -2.17 -5.18 -13.28
N THR A 49 -2.00 -4.32 -14.28
CA THR A 49 -0.72 -3.65 -14.49
C THR A 49 -0.28 -2.89 -13.24
N TYR A 50 -1.19 -2.13 -12.67
CA TYR A 50 -0.83 -1.33 -11.52
C TYR A 50 -0.71 -2.16 -10.24
N HIS A 51 -1.38 -3.31 -10.19
CA HIS A 51 -1.20 -4.21 -9.08
C HIS A 51 0.27 -4.60 -8.94
N ASP A 52 0.86 -5.05 -10.04
CA ASP A 52 2.25 -5.50 -10.02
C ASP A 52 3.21 -4.35 -9.76
N LEU A 53 2.95 -3.19 -10.35
CA LEU A 53 3.79 -2.03 -10.14
C LEU A 53 3.71 -1.56 -8.70
N ALA A 54 2.51 -1.60 -8.11
CA ALA A 54 2.34 -1.18 -6.73
C ALA A 54 3.04 -2.14 -5.79
N GLU A 55 2.95 -3.43 -6.05
CA GLU A 55 3.61 -4.41 -5.20
C GLU A 55 5.11 -4.21 -5.22
N SER A 56 5.70 -4.08 -6.42
CA SER A 56 7.13 -3.84 -6.55
C SER A 56 7.53 -2.51 -5.91
N GLY A 57 6.76 -1.47 -6.15
CA GLY A 57 7.08 -0.15 -5.63
C GLY A 57 7.02 -0.09 -4.13
N CYS A 58 6.03 -0.74 -3.55
CA CYS A 58 5.91 -0.74 -2.09
C CYS A 58 7.03 -1.55 -1.44
N ARG A 59 7.42 -2.67 -2.05
CA ARG A 59 8.55 -3.43 -1.53
C ARG A 59 9.83 -2.63 -1.60
N ALA A 60 10.05 -1.94 -2.73
CA ALA A 60 11.24 -1.14 -2.89
C ALA A 60 11.27 0.01 -1.88
N ALA A 61 10.11 0.60 -1.59
CA ALA A 61 10.04 1.68 -0.63
C ALA A 61 10.36 1.18 0.78
N MET A 62 9.90 -0.03 1.11
CA MET A 62 10.22 -0.62 2.41
C MET A 62 11.70 -0.87 2.56
N SER A 63 12.39 -1.18 1.47
CA SER A 63 13.83 -1.40 1.46
C SER A 63 14.60 -0.11 1.22
N ARG A 64 13.90 1.01 1.17
CA ARG A 64 14.49 2.33 0.97
C ARG A 64 15.22 2.46 -0.38
N ARG A 65 14.74 1.71 -1.36
CA ARG A 65 15.29 1.78 -2.72
C ARG A 65 14.40 2.60 -3.64
N ALA A 66 13.25 3.04 -3.13
CA ALA A 66 12.33 3.86 -3.91
C ALA A 66 11.64 4.84 -2.98
N SER A 67 11.05 5.86 -3.57
CA SER A 67 10.34 6.88 -2.82
C SER A 67 9.07 6.30 -2.20
N VAL A 68 8.86 6.60 -0.92
CA VAL A 68 7.67 6.18 -0.20
C VAL A 68 6.43 6.82 -0.82
N GLU A 69 6.53 8.08 -1.22
CA GLU A 69 5.38 8.76 -1.79
C GLU A 69 5.08 8.31 -3.21
N GLU A 70 6.10 7.90 -3.95
CA GLU A 70 5.86 7.32 -5.26
C GLU A 70 5.13 5.99 -5.12
N ALA A 71 5.50 5.21 -4.10
CA ALA A 71 4.80 3.96 -3.84
C ALA A 71 3.32 4.23 -3.55
N ARG A 72 3.03 5.32 -2.84
CA ARG A 72 1.66 5.70 -2.57
C ARG A 72 0.91 6.00 -3.85
N SER A 73 1.54 6.74 -4.76
CA SER A 73 0.90 7.08 -6.02
C SER A 73 0.56 5.84 -6.84
N VAL A 74 1.48 4.88 -6.89
CA VAL A 74 1.23 3.67 -7.64
C VAL A 74 0.16 2.82 -6.97
N PHE A 75 0.15 2.80 -5.63
CA PHE A 75 -0.89 2.09 -4.91
C PHE A 75 -2.28 2.70 -5.20
N ILE A 76 -2.36 4.02 -5.25
CA ILE A 76 -3.61 4.69 -5.60
C ILE A 76 -4.05 4.27 -7.01
N SER A 77 -3.11 4.21 -7.95
CA SER A 77 -3.43 3.79 -9.30
C SER A 77 -3.96 2.35 -9.32
N ALA A 78 -3.35 1.47 -8.51
CA ALA A 78 -3.81 0.11 -8.41
C ALA A 78 -5.22 0.04 -7.82
N ALA A 79 -5.49 0.87 -6.81
CA ALA A 79 -6.80 0.91 -6.19
C ALA A 79 -7.85 1.42 -7.18
N GLN A 80 -7.49 2.40 -8.00
CA GLN A 80 -8.39 2.88 -9.03
C GLN A 80 -8.65 1.81 -10.07
N GLU A 81 -7.61 1.09 -10.47
CA GLU A 81 -7.75 0.03 -11.46
C GLU A 81 -8.70 -1.05 -10.96
N ALA A 82 -8.65 -1.36 -9.70
CA ALA A 82 -9.50 -2.39 -9.10
C ALA A 82 -10.82 -1.84 -8.56
N CYS A 83 -11.05 -0.55 -8.74
CA CYS A 83 -12.28 0.12 -8.28
C CYS A 83 -12.45 0.05 -6.76
N LEU A 84 -11.33 0.12 -6.05
CA LEU A 84 -11.35 0.07 -4.58
C LEU A 84 -11.17 1.44 -3.93
N LEU A 85 -10.70 2.42 -4.68
CA LEU A 85 -10.42 3.72 -4.10
C LEU A 85 -11.69 4.38 -3.65
N ASP A 86 -11.69 4.82 -2.41
CA ASP A 86 -12.84 5.48 -1.83
C ASP A 86 -12.83 6.97 -2.12
#